data_13b4961c3bd2095bb0d69a1400c509e0
#
_entry.id   13b4961c3bd2095bb0d69a1400c509e0
#
_cell.length_a   1.000
_cell.length_b   1.000
_cell.length_c   1.000
_cell.angle_alpha   90.00
_cell.angle_beta   90.00
_cell.angle_gamma   90.00
#
_symmetry.space_group_name_H-M   'P 1'
#
loop_
_entity.id
_entity.type
_entity.pdbx_description
1 polymer ?
#
loop_
_entity_poly.entity_id
_entity_poly.type
_entity_poly.pdbx_seq_one_letter_code
_entity_poly.pdbx_strand_id
1 'polypeptide(L)'
;MYHNKKIGVFISHIMGFYQKNVCQGIIDKALEYGYTAEIFASMDGENLGDYSLGEESILTLPNFDDLSGVIFASETYPNEQLKDQIYSLLKEKCHCPIIEIAVYKQQFPSVSLENNHPFFDITEHLITEHHYKNICYFGCADESFFSDAREKFYRDALKKHGIAPHAHSIYTGTYTAQSAAEALRFFEENETKPDAVVCYNDKLALLLMTAAISAGYHIPEDLAITGCDHSEEGQNLTPSLTTVSFPVYELGEASVEKLMKLIHEENVPAITVV
;
A
#
# COMPACT_ATOMS: atom_id res chain seq x y z
N MET A 1 4.99 -0.78 -40.45
CA MET A 1 4.29 -0.03 -39.40
C MET A 1 4.59 -0.74 -38.10
N TYR A 2 5.33 -0.15 -37.19
CA TYR A 2 5.42 -0.67 -35.84
C TYR A 2 4.05 -0.43 -35.19
N HIS A 3 3.22 -1.47 -35.09
CA HIS A 3 2.09 -1.41 -34.19
C HIS A 3 2.68 -1.25 -32.78
N ASN A 4 2.60 -0.04 -32.22
CA ASN A 4 2.94 0.16 -30.82
C ASN A 4 1.99 -0.72 -29.99
N LYS A 5 2.53 -1.83 -29.49
CA LYS A 5 1.82 -2.69 -28.57
C LYS A 5 1.69 -1.94 -27.26
N LYS A 6 0.47 -1.73 -26.79
CA LYS A 6 0.17 -0.91 -25.61
C LYS A 6 -0.55 -1.71 -24.53
N ILE A 7 -0.19 -1.46 -23.30
CA ILE A 7 -0.86 -1.95 -22.11
C ILE A 7 -1.47 -0.75 -21.40
N GLY A 8 -2.78 -0.77 -21.16
CA GLY A 8 -3.45 0.22 -20.32
C GLY A 8 -3.31 -0.13 -18.84
N VAL A 9 -2.93 0.83 -18.00
CA VAL A 9 -2.82 0.65 -16.55
C VAL A 9 -3.76 1.62 -15.86
N PHE A 10 -4.72 1.10 -15.09
CA PHE A 10 -5.66 1.89 -14.30
C PHE A 10 -5.27 1.81 -12.83
N ILE A 11 -4.90 2.96 -12.24
CA ILE A 11 -4.39 3.05 -10.87
C ILE A 11 -4.79 4.39 -10.25
N SER A 12 -5.05 4.41 -8.93
CA SER A 12 -5.31 5.65 -8.20
C SER A 12 -4.09 6.06 -7.37
N HIS A 13 -4.01 7.33 -6.96
CA HIS A 13 -2.96 7.86 -6.05
C HIS A 13 -1.53 7.65 -6.56
N ILE A 14 -1.27 7.97 -7.83
CA ILE A 14 0.02 7.72 -8.49
C ILE A 14 1.24 8.27 -7.73
N MET A 15 1.05 9.27 -6.86
CA MET A 15 2.13 9.84 -6.06
C MET A 15 2.51 8.98 -4.84
N GLY A 16 1.72 7.96 -4.49
CA GLY A 16 2.02 7.03 -3.41
C GLY A 16 3.23 6.14 -3.70
N PHE A 17 3.99 5.78 -2.66
CA PHE A 17 5.16 4.90 -2.80
C PHE A 17 4.79 3.55 -3.42
N TYR A 18 3.73 2.91 -2.92
CA TYR A 18 3.21 1.64 -3.45
C TYR A 18 2.93 1.75 -4.95
N GLN A 19 2.13 2.73 -5.34
CA GLN A 19 1.69 2.90 -6.72
C GLN A 19 2.86 3.20 -7.69
N LYS A 20 3.81 4.04 -7.27
CA LYS A 20 5.01 4.34 -8.06
C LYS A 20 5.82 3.08 -8.35
N ASN A 21 6.05 2.24 -7.34
CA ASN A 21 6.85 1.03 -7.50
C ASN A 21 6.12 -0.03 -8.32
N VAL A 22 4.82 -0.23 -8.11
CA VAL A 22 4.00 -1.10 -8.98
C VAL A 22 4.07 -0.63 -10.43
N CYS A 23 3.85 0.66 -10.69
CA CYS A 23 3.95 1.21 -12.05
C CYS A 23 5.34 1.04 -12.65
N GLN A 24 6.41 1.24 -11.86
CA GLN A 24 7.77 1.04 -12.36
C GLN A 24 8.00 -0.41 -12.79
N GLY A 25 7.59 -1.39 -11.96
CA GLY A 25 7.67 -2.81 -12.33
C GLY A 25 6.87 -3.14 -13.59
N ILE A 26 5.67 -2.56 -13.73
CA ILE A 26 4.85 -2.72 -14.95
C ILE A 26 5.56 -2.11 -16.16
N ILE A 27 6.10 -0.91 -16.06
CA ILE A 27 6.76 -0.21 -17.17
C ILE A 27 7.98 -1.00 -17.63
N ASP A 28 8.86 -1.37 -16.71
CA ASP A 28 10.11 -2.05 -17.03
C ASP A 28 9.83 -3.42 -17.68
N LYS A 29 8.92 -4.20 -17.10
CA LYS A 29 8.55 -5.51 -17.65
C LYS A 29 7.82 -5.40 -18.99
N ALA A 30 6.94 -4.42 -19.17
CA ALA A 30 6.28 -4.18 -20.45
C ALA A 30 7.29 -3.86 -21.55
N LEU A 31 8.30 -3.03 -21.24
CA LEU A 31 9.37 -2.71 -22.18
C LEU A 31 10.20 -3.93 -22.58
N GLU A 32 10.49 -4.86 -21.65
CA GLU A 32 11.17 -6.12 -21.95
C GLU A 32 10.40 -6.95 -23.00
N TYR A 33 9.08 -6.95 -22.95
CA TYR A 33 8.20 -7.62 -23.92
C TYR A 33 7.95 -6.80 -25.19
N GLY A 34 8.51 -5.59 -25.29
CA GLY A 34 8.32 -4.68 -26.43
C GLY A 34 6.96 -3.98 -26.44
N TYR A 35 6.35 -3.79 -25.26
CA TYR A 35 5.13 -3.03 -25.06
C TYR A 35 5.40 -1.67 -24.39
N THR A 36 4.49 -0.72 -24.59
CA THR A 36 4.46 0.55 -23.89
C THR A 36 3.31 0.53 -22.88
N ALA A 37 3.56 0.90 -21.63
CA ALA A 37 2.51 1.08 -20.62
C ALA A 37 1.94 2.50 -20.71
N GLU A 38 0.62 2.62 -20.88
CA GLU A 38 -0.13 3.88 -20.80
C GLU A 38 -0.82 3.93 -19.43
N ILE A 39 -0.39 4.85 -18.56
CA ILE A 39 -0.88 4.94 -17.19
C ILE A 39 -2.05 5.92 -17.11
N PHE A 40 -3.22 5.43 -16.75
CA PHE A 40 -4.44 6.21 -16.49
C PHE A 40 -4.60 6.32 -14.97
N ALA A 41 -4.08 7.42 -14.41
CA ALA A 41 -3.96 7.55 -12.97
C ALA A 41 -4.56 8.85 -12.46
N SER A 42 -5.24 8.79 -11.31
CA SER A 42 -5.54 9.97 -10.50
C SER A 42 -4.31 10.39 -9.69
N MET A 43 -4.20 11.68 -9.43
CA MET A 43 -3.08 12.24 -8.65
C MET A 43 -3.29 12.03 -7.16
N ASP A 44 -4.52 12.28 -6.70
CA ASP A 44 -4.91 12.13 -5.30
C ASP A 44 -6.42 11.88 -5.21
N GLY A 45 -6.84 10.90 -4.42
CA GLY A 45 -8.24 10.49 -4.32
C GLY A 45 -8.99 11.05 -3.12
N GLU A 46 -8.32 11.71 -2.18
CA GLU A 46 -8.95 12.18 -0.95
C GLU A 46 -9.13 13.69 -0.94
N ASN A 47 -10.40 14.13 -0.78
CA ASN A 47 -10.79 15.52 -0.47
C ASN A 47 -10.59 16.59 -1.56
N LEU A 48 -10.52 16.23 -2.83
CA LEU A 48 -10.39 17.21 -3.91
C LEU A 48 -11.71 17.97 -4.24
N GLY A 49 -12.83 17.65 -3.57
CA GLY A 49 -14.11 18.29 -3.86
C GLY A 49 -14.49 18.17 -5.33
N ASP A 50 -14.79 19.30 -6.00
CA ASP A 50 -15.16 19.33 -7.42
C ASP A 50 -14.03 18.87 -8.36
N TYR A 51 -12.76 18.85 -7.92
CA TYR A 51 -11.64 18.34 -8.72
C TYR A 51 -11.67 16.83 -8.89
N SER A 52 -12.26 16.08 -7.96
CA SER A 52 -12.37 14.61 -8.07
C SER A 52 -13.18 14.21 -9.30
N LEU A 53 -14.22 14.94 -9.65
CA LEU A 53 -15.01 14.72 -10.86
C LEU A 53 -14.20 14.92 -12.14
N GLY A 54 -13.23 15.85 -12.12
CA GLY A 54 -12.30 16.08 -13.23
C GLY A 54 -11.31 14.92 -13.39
N GLU A 55 -10.81 14.38 -12.29
CA GLU A 55 -9.88 13.26 -12.31
C GLU A 55 -10.52 11.95 -12.78
N GLU A 56 -11.77 11.69 -12.41
CA GLU A 56 -12.53 10.54 -12.91
C GLU A 56 -12.66 10.54 -14.44
N SER A 57 -12.63 11.71 -15.08
CA SER A 57 -12.70 11.83 -16.53
C SER A 57 -11.52 11.14 -17.24
N ILE A 58 -10.38 10.92 -16.57
CA ILE A 58 -9.22 10.21 -17.13
C ILE A 58 -9.58 8.78 -17.54
N LEU A 59 -10.56 8.18 -16.87
CA LEU A 59 -11.04 6.82 -17.16
C LEU A 59 -11.77 6.73 -18.52
N THR A 60 -12.16 7.86 -19.09
CA THR A 60 -12.83 7.94 -20.40
C THR A 60 -11.86 8.20 -21.55
N LEU A 61 -10.58 8.49 -21.27
CA LEU A 61 -9.58 8.82 -22.27
C LEU A 61 -9.03 7.62 -23.06
N PRO A 62 -8.96 6.39 -22.49
CA PRO A 62 -8.38 5.26 -23.18
C PRO A 62 -9.13 4.95 -24.48
N ASN A 63 -8.37 4.78 -25.58
CA ASN A 63 -8.89 4.09 -26.76
C ASN A 63 -8.66 2.59 -26.56
N PHE A 64 -9.65 1.87 -26.06
CA PHE A 64 -9.55 0.44 -25.74
C PHE A 64 -9.21 -0.44 -26.95
N ASP A 65 -9.55 -0.01 -28.18
CA ASP A 65 -9.24 -0.74 -29.41
C ASP A 65 -7.72 -0.73 -29.73
N ASP A 66 -6.97 0.23 -29.19
CA ASP A 66 -5.53 0.33 -29.37
C ASP A 66 -4.74 -0.46 -28.30
N LEU A 67 -5.42 -0.97 -27.25
CA LEU A 67 -4.80 -1.70 -26.17
C LEU A 67 -4.69 -3.20 -26.49
N SER A 68 -3.53 -3.77 -26.21
CA SER A 68 -3.31 -5.23 -26.29
C SER A 68 -3.69 -5.95 -25.00
N GLY A 69 -3.78 -5.22 -23.89
CA GLY A 69 -4.15 -5.73 -22.58
C GLY A 69 -4.30 -4.61 -21.57
N VAL A 70 -4.93 -4.93 -20.44
CA VAL A 70 -5.17 -3.97 -19.35
C VAL A 70 -4.72 -4.55 -18.02
N ILE A 71 -4.12 -3.72 -17.17
CA ILE A 71 -3.85 -3.98 -15.75
C ILE A 71 -4.68 -3.00 -14.93
N PHE A 72 -5.51 -3.52 -14.05
CA PHE A 72 -6.38 -2.74 -13.16
C PHE A 72 -5.95 -2.94 -11.71
N ALA A 73 -5.34 -1.93 -11.10
CA ALA A 73 -4.97 -1.93 -9.69
C ALA A 73 -6.18 -1.55 -8.82
N SER A 74 -7.15 -2.45 -8.73
CA SER A 74 -8.46 -2.20 -8.09
C SER A 74 -8.36 -1.87 -6.60
N GLU A 75 -7.33 -2.37 -5.93
CA GLU A 75 -7.06 -2.12 -4.51
C GLU A 75 -6.66 -0.67 -4.21
N THR A 76 -6.20 0.08 -5.22
CA THR A 76 -5.80 1.47 -5.04
C THR A 76 -6.97 2.46 -5.06
N TYR A 77 -8.17 2.00 -5.40
CA TYR A 77 -9.38 2.80 -5.46
C TYR A 77 -10.20 2.63 -4.16
N PRO A 78 -10.20 3.61 -3.25
CA PRO A 78 -10.94 3.52 -1.98
C PRO A 78 -12.45 3.60 -2.17
N ASN A 79 -12.91 4.29 -3.22
CA ASN A 79 -14.33 4.47 -3.51
C ASN A 79 -14.89 3.24 -4.24
N GLU A 80 -15.71 2.43 -3.56
CA GLU A 80 -16.33 1.24 -4.14
C GLU A 80 -17.24 1.56 -5.34
N GLN A 81 -17.95 2.69 -5.32
CA GLN A 81 -18.81 3.08 -6.44
C GLN A 81 -17.98 3.38 -7.71
N LEU A 82 -16.86 4.09 -7.55
CA LEU A 82 -15.94 4.35 -8.67
C LEU A 82 -15.32 3.06 -9.17
N LYS A 83 -14.93 2.17 -8.27
CA LYS A 83 -14.40 0.84 -8.61
C LYS A 83 -15.41 0.03 -9.43
N ASP A 84 -16.69 0.01 -9.04
CA ASP A 84 -17.75 -0.67 -9.77
C ASP A 84 -17.99 -0.04 -11.16
N GLN A 85 -17.85 1.27 -11.28
CA GLN A 85 -17.90 1.96 -12.58
C GLN A 85 -16.75 1.53 -13.49
N ILE A 86 -15.52 1.42 -12.95
CA ILE A 86 -14.36 0.95 -13.71
C ILE A 86 -14.56 -0.51 -14.15
N TYR A 87 -15.02 -1.39 -13.27
CA TYR A 87 -15.36 -2.77 -13.66
C TYR A 87 -16.36 -2.82 -14.80
N SER A 88 -17.41 -2.00 -14.73
CA SER A 88 -18.44 -1.93 -15.77
C SER A 88 -17.87 -1.41 -17.09
N LEU A 89 -17.06 -0.36 -17.03
CA LEU A 89 -16.38 0.23 -18.19
C LEU A 89 -15.45 -0.79 -18.86
N LEU A 90 -14.61 -1.49 -18.08
CA LEU A 90 -13.70 -2.48 -18.60
C LEU A 90 -14.42 -3.66 -19.23
N LYS A 91 -15.52 -4.15 -18.65
CA LYS A 91 -16.34 -5.23 -19.22
C LYS A 91 -17.04 -4.82 -20.51
N GLU A 92 -17.48 -3.57 -20.62
CA GLU A 92 -18.22 -3.06 -21.79
C GLU A 92 -17.30 -2.71 -22.95
N LYS A 93 -16.17 -2.06 -22.66
CA LYS A 93 -15.30 -1.42 -23.68
C LYS A 93 -14.04 -2.19 -24.00
N CYS A 94 -13.52 -3.00 -23.07
CA CYS A 94 -12.25 -3.67 -23.25
C CYS A 94 -12.47 -5.07 -23.84
N HIS A 95 -11.92 -5.29 -25.03
CA HIS A 95 -11.99 -6.58 -25.73
C HIS A 95 -10.67 -7.37 -25.68
N CYS A 96 -9.65 -6.83 -24.99
CA CYS A 96 -8.37 -7.48 -24.76
C CYS A 96 -8.31 -8.11 -23.34
N PRO A 97 -7.31 -8.98 -23.07
CA PRO A 97 -7.12 -9.55 -21.75
C PRO A 97 -6.94 -8.51 -20.66
N ILE A 98 -7.52 -8.78 -19.48
CA ILE A 98 -7.45 -7.93 -18.29
C ILE A 98 -6.83 -8.74 -17.15
N ILE A 99 -5.85 -8.14 -16.46
CA ILE A 99 -5.30 -8.60 -15.18
C ILE A 99 -5.68 -7.60 -14.11
N GLU A 100 -6.01 -8.10 -12.94
CA GLU A 100 -6.31 -7.30 -11.77
C GLU A 100 -5.21 -7.42 -10.72
N ILE A 101 -4.75 -6.30 -10.17
CA ILE A 101 -3.96 -6.29 -8.94
C ILE A 101 -4.96 -6.09 -7.82
N ALA A 102 -5.19 -7.15 -7.03
CA ALA A 102 -6.23 -7.15 -6.02
C ALA A 102 -5.96 -8.17 -4.92
N VAL A 103 -6.41 -7.83 -3.70
CA VAL A 103 -6.35 -8.72 -2.54
C VAL A 103 -7.66 -9.50 -2.38
N TYR A 104 -8.81 -8.88 -2.69
CA TYR A 104 -10.16 -9.47 -2.49
C TYR A 104 -11.14 -9.07 -3.59
N LYS A 105 -12.22 -9.88 -3.75
CA LYS A 105 -13.35 -9.62 -4.66
C LYS A 105 -12.93 -9.35 -6.11
N GLN A 106 -12.09 -10.21 -6.65
CA GLN A 106 -11.61 -10.08 -8.02
C GLN A 106 -12.71 -10.40 -9.02
N GLN A 107 -12.74 -9.64 -10.10
CA GLN A 107 -13.63 -9.91 -11.24
C GLN A 107 -12.85 -10.37 -12.50
N PHE A 108 -11.53 -10.27 -12.47
CA PHE A 108 -10.61 -10.73 -13.51
C PHE A 108 -9.51 -11.62 -12.91
N PRO A 109 -8.77 -12.38 -13.73
CA PRO A 109 -7.56 -13.06 -13.26
C PRO A 109 -6.62 -12.07 -12.58
N SER A 110 -6.11 -12.40 -11.38
CA SER A 110 -5.42 -11.42 -10.55
C SER A 110 -4.01 -11.84 -10.14
N VAL A 111 -3.22 -10.82 -9.81
CA VAL A 111 -1.97 -10.96 -9.07
C VAL A 111 -2.15 -10.27 -7.72
N SER A 112 -1.69 -10.90 -6.66
CA SER A 112 -1.74 -10.39 -5.29
C SER A 112 -0.41 -10.61 -4.59
N LEU A 113 -0.14 -9.78 -3.58
CA LEU A 113 0.96 -10.06 -2.66
C LEU A 113 0.62 -11.26 -1.79
N GLU A 114 1.63 -12.11 -1.51
CA GLU A 114 1.48 -13.09 -0.47
C GLU A 114 1.18 -12.36 0.84
N ASN A 115 0.23 -12.91 1.61
CA ASN A 115 -0.11 -12.39 2.93
C ASN A 115 1.03 -12.70 3.95
N ASN A 116 2.28 -12.48 3.52
CA ASN A 116 3.40 -12.44 4.43
C ASN A 116 3.14 -11.34 5.44
N HIS A 117 3.32 -11.65 6.68
CA HIS A 117 2.87 -10.86 7.81
C HIS A 117 3.93 -9.82 8.25
N PRO A 118 4.36 -8.85 7.41
CA PRO A 118 5.44 -7.95 7.79
C PRO A 118 5.14 -7.17 9.07
N PHE A 119 3.87 -6.90 9.35
CA PHE A 119 3.45 -6.32 10.63
C PHE A 119 3.58 -7.27 11.80
N PHE A 120 3.36 -8.55 11.58
CA PHE A 120 3.63 -9.57 12.56
C PHE A 120 5.14 -9.66 12.82
N ASP A 121 5.94 -9.75 11.75
CA ASP A 121 7.39 -9.94 11.83
C ASP A 121 8.09 -8.74 12.48
N ILE A 122 7.73 -7.50 12.11
CA ILE A 122 8.32 -6.30 12.73
C ILE A 122 7.92 -6.19 14.21
N THR A 123 6.69 -6.55 14.56
CA THR A 123 6.24 -6.55 15.96
C THR A 123 6.96 -7.66 16.73
N GLU A 124 7.08 -8.85 16.16
CA GLU A 124 7.82 -9.96 16.76
C GLU A 124 9.30 -9.61 16.97
N HIS A 125 9.95 -8.97 16.00
CA HIS A 125 11.32 -8.47 16.11
C HIS A 125 11.48 -7.52 17.31
N LEU A 126 10.58 -6.57 17.52
CA LEU A 126 10.62 -5.68 18.68
C LEU A 126 10.52 -6.44 20.00
N ILE A 127 9.77 -7.53 20.03
CA ILE A 127 9.60 -8.38 21.22
C ILE A 127 10.81 -9.27 21.45
N THR A 128 11.31 -9.95 20.41
CA THR A 128 12.32 -11.01 20.56
C THR A 128 13.74 -10.46 20.62
N GLU A 129 14.07 -9.48 19.77
CA GLU A 129 15.42 -8.92 19.67
C GLU A 129 15.64 -7.76 20.64
N HIS A 130 14.63 -6.91 20.85
CA HIS A 130 14.73 -5.74 21.72
C HIS A 130 14.10 -5.94 23.10
N HIS A 131 13.35 -7.05 23.31
CA HIS A 131 12.70 -7.40 24.56
C HIS A 131 11.68 -6.37 25.06
N TYR A 132 11.12 -5.58 24.11
CA TYR A 132 10.09 -4.60 24.40
C TYR A 132 8.77 -5.27 24.82
N LYS A 133 8.05 -4.65 25.74
CA LYS A 133 6.80 -5.15 26.29
C LYS A 133 5.63 -4.20 26.14
N ASN A 134 5.94 -2.90 26.10
CA ASN A 134 4.94 -1.83 25.94
C ASN A 134 4.99 -1.32 24.50
N ILE A 135 4.46 -2.12 23.58
CA ILE A 135 4.44 -1.78 22.16
C ILE A 135 3.07 -1.22 21.80
N CYS A 136 3.06 -0.05 21.15
CA CYS A 136 1.85 0.61 20.66
C CYS A 136 1.71 0.47 19.15
N TYR A 137 0.53 0.78 18.63
CA TYR A 137 0.24 0.78 17.20
C TYR A 137 -0.38 2.11 16.79
N PHE A 138 0.18 2.73 15.76
CA PHE A 138 -0.35 3.94 15.14
C PHE A 138 -0.93 3.60 13.77
N GLY A 139 -2.26 3.39 13.73
CA GLY A 139 -3.03 3.06 12.55
C GLY A 139 -3.45 4.27 11.72
N CYS A 140 -3.90 4.00 10.51
CA CYS A 140 -4.51 4.99 9.62
C CYS A 140 -6.04 4.91 9.68
N ALA A 141 -6.71 6.07 9.67
CA ALA A 141 -8.17 6.17 9.70
C ALA A 141 -8.82 5.95 8.32
N ASP A 142 -8.05 5.58 7.31
CA ASP A 142 -8.67 5.17 6.05
C ASP A 142 -9.41 3.84 6.24
N GLU A 143 -10.58 3.69 5.63
CA GLU A 143 -11.42 2.50 5.71
C GLU A 143 -10.90 1.37 4.80
N SER A 144 -9.57 1.32 4.54
CA SER A 144 -9.00 0.28 3.69
C SER A 144 -8.93 -1.06 4.44
N PHE A 145 -9.15 -2.13 3.69
CA PHE A 145 -8.94 -3.50 4.18
C PHE A 145 -7.54 -3.70 4.78
N PHE A 146 -6.54 -3.01 4.24
CA PHE A 146 -5.16 -3.08 4.73
C PHE A 146 -5.03 -2.54 6.16
N SER A 147 -5.85 -1.56 6.56
CA SER A 147 -5.83 -1.00 7.92
C SER A 147 -6.15 -2.07 8.95
N ASP A 148 -7.26 -2.79 8.75
CA ASP A 148 -7.69 -3.86 9.66
C ASP A 148 -6.70 -5.04 9.69
N ALA A 149 -6.15 -5.42 8.53
CA ALA A 149 -5.22 -6.52 8.43
C ALA A 149 -3.89 -6.22 9.16
N ARG A 150 -3.35 -5.01 9.01
CA ARG A 150 -2.10 -4.58 9.65
C ARG A 150 -2.22 -4.55 11.16
N GLU A 151 -3.30 -3.96 11.68
CA GLU A 151 -3.58 -3.97 13.13
C GLU A 151 -3.75 -5.40 13.67
N LYS A 152 -4.46 -6.25 12.93
CA LYS A 152 -4.64 -7.64 13.31
C LYS A 152 -3.30 -8.37 13.48
N PHE A 153 -2.38 -8.22 12.54
CA PHE A 153 -1.07 -8.85 12.60
C PHE A 153 -0.22 -8.36 13.78
N TYR A 154 -0.25 -7.05 14.07
CA TYR A 154 0.34 -6.51 15.28
C TYR A 154 -0.24 -7.20 16.54
N ARG A 155 -1.57 -7.29 16.64
CA ARG A 155 -2.23 -7.96 17.78
C ARG A 155 -1.90 -9.45 17.86
N ASP A 156 -1.81 -10.14 16.73
CA ASP A 156 -1.46 -11.56 16.66
C ASP A 156 -0.03 -11.82 17.17
N ALA A 157 0.93 -10.94 16.85
CA ALA A 157 2.29 -11.01 17.37
C ALA A 157 2.35 -10.83 18.90
N LEU A 158 1.68 -9.80 19.44
CA LEU A 158 1.57 -9.61 20.88
C LEU A 158 0.97 -10.83 21.57
N LYS A 159 -0.12 -11.36 21.03
CA LYS A 159 -0.82 -12.54 21.55
C LYS A 159 0.07 -13.78 21.57
N LYS A 160 0.85 -14.02 20.52
CA LYS A 160 1.81 -15.14 20.44
C LYS A 160 2.80 -15.11 21.61
N HIS A 161 3.23 -13.94 22.03
CA HIS A 161 4.19 -13.73 23.11
C HIS A 161 3.54 -13.47 24.48
N GLY A 162 2.22 -13.60 24.59
CA GLY A 162 1.49 -13.42 25.86
C GLY A 162 1.45 -11.97 26.36
N ILE A 163 1.67 -11.01 25.49
CA ILE A 163 1.60 -9.57 25.80
C ILE A 163 0.17 -9.08 25.58
N ALA A 164 -0.45 -8.55 26.62
CA ALA A 164 -1.76 -7.91 26.51
C ALA A 164 -1.59 -6.42 26.13
N PRO A 165 -2.29 -5.91 25.10
CA PRO A 165 -2.27 -4.49 24.81
C PRO A 165 -2.83 -3.66 25.99
N HIS A 166 -2.20 -2.53 26.29
CA HIS A 166 -2.72 -1.56 27.27
C HIS A 166 -3.95 -0.83 26.72
N ALA A 167 -4.64 -0.08 27.58
CA ALA A 167 -5.85 0.66 27.20
C ALA A 167 -5.58 1.70 26.09
N HIS A 168 -4.40 2.34 26.12
CA HIS A 168 -3.99 3.36 25.15
C HIS A 168 -2.87 2.83 24.24
N SER A 169 -2.99 1.59 23.75
CA SER A 169 -1.98 0.98 22.88
C SER A 169 -2.25 1.16 21.39
N ILE A 170 -3.45 1.52 20.99
CA ILE A 170 -3.84 1.66 19.60
C ILE A 170 -4.49 3.01 19.38
N TYR A 171 -3.89 3.80 18.52
CA TYR A 171 -4.43 5.07 18.05
C TYR A 171 -4.57 5.02 16.54
N THR A 172 -5.74 5.43 16.04
CA THR A 172 -6.02 5.52 14.62
C THR A 172 -6.16 6.98 14.23
N GLY A 173 -5.32 7.45 13.33
CA GLY A 173 -5.25 8.86 12.97
C GLY A 173 -5.09 9.09 11.48
N THR A 174 -4.72 10.31 11.13
CA THR A 174 -4.57 10.77 9.74
C THR A 174 -3.13 11.20 9.44
N TYR A 175 -2.81 11.42 8.17
CA TYR A 175 -1.48 11.86 7.70
C TYR A 175 -1.19 13.33 8.00
N THR A 176 -1.37 13.77 9.26
CA THR A 176 -1.12 15.14 9.71
C THR A 176 -0.19 15.18 10.93
N ALA A 177 0.60 16.25 11.04
CA ALA A 177 1.45 16.47 12.21
C ALA A 177 0.64 16.57 13.51
N GLN A 178 -0.58 17.11 13.44
CA GLN A 178 -1.49 17.18 14.58
C GLN A 178 -1.87 15.78 15.06
N SER A 179 -2.26 14.89 14.14
CA SER A 179 -2.65 13.52 14.48
C SER A 179 -1.49 12.73 15.09
N ALA A 180 -0.26 12.93 14.61
CA ALA A 180 0.93 12.30 15.20
C ALA A 180 1.21 12.80 16.62
N ALA A 181 1.04 14.11 16.89
CA ALA A 181 1.19 14.65 18.23
C ALA A 181 0.07 14.19 19.18
N GLU A 182 -1.14 13.99 18.68
CA GLU A 182 -2.24 13.40 19.43
C GLU A 182 -1.99 11.93 19.76
N ALA A 183 -1.47 11.15 18.78
CA ALA A 183 -1.07 9.75 18.98
C ALA A 183 -0.02 9.62 20.09
N LEU A 184 1.03 10.44 20.06
CA LEU A 184 2.08 10.43 21.07
C LEU A 184 1.49 10.68 22.47
N ARG A 185 0.68 11.72 22.64
CA ARG A 185 0.00 12.03 23.93
C ARG A 185 -0.89 10.88 24.37
N PHE A 186 -1.65 10.29 23.47
CA PHE A 186 -2.51 9.15 23.76
C PHE A 186 -1.71 7.94 24.31
N PHE A 187 -0.55 7.66 23.71
CA PHE A 187 0.30 6.57 24.19
C PHE A 187 0.94 6.89 25.55
N GLU A 188 1.20 8.16 25.87
CA GLU A 188 1.74 8.60 27.16
C GLU A 188 0.73 8.51 28.30
N GLU A 189 -0.58 8.35 28.04
CA GLU A 189 -1.62 8.14 29.03
C GLU A 189 -1.58 6.74 29.68
N ASN A 190 -0.80 5.80 29.12
CA ASN A 190 -0.56 4.51 29.76
C ASN A 190 0.24 4.69 31.08
N GLU A 191 0.01 3.82 32.04
CA GLU A 191 0.77 3.79 33.30
C GLU A 191 2.28 3.61 33.05
N THR A 192 2.64 2.91 32.00
CA THR A 192 4.02 2.70 31.54
C THR A 192 4.18 3.30 30.15
N LYS A 193 5.21 4.13 29.97
CA LYS A 193 5.52 4.69 28.65
C LYS A 193 5.75 3.58 27.61
N PRO A 194 5.39 3.82 26.35
CA PRO A 194 5.68 2.85 25.29
C PRO A 194 7.19 2.68 25.08
N ASP A 195 7.64 1.45 24.91
CA ASP A 195 8.99 1.11 24.46
C ASP A 195 9.14 1.35 22.95
N ALA A 196 8.06 1.03 22.22
CA ALA A 196 8.03 1.14 20.76
C ALA A 196 6.64 1.46 20.21
N VAL A 197 6.60 2.02 19.00
CA VAL A 197 5.38 2.20 18.21
C VAL A 197 5.57 1.59 16.83
N VAL A 198 4.68 0.68 16.47
CA VAL A 198 4.53 0.14 15.11
C VAL A 198 3.55 1.04 14.36
N CYS A 199 4.04 1.72 13.34
CA CYS A 199 3.19 2.61 12.53
C CYS A 199 2.66 1.91 11.29
N TYR A 200 1.45 2.27 10.89
CA TYR A 200 0.78 1.74 9.71
C TYR A 200 1.65 1.82 8.44
N ASN A 201 2.40 2.90 8.27
CA ASN A 201 3.37 3.05 7.20
C ASN A 201 4.48 4.05 7.57
N ASP A 202 5.46 4.19 6.69
CA ASP A 202 6.59 5.10 6.89
C ASP A 202 6.14 6.55 7.01
N LYS A 203 5.13 6.98 6.26
CA LYS A 203 4.62 8.35 6.33
C LYS A 203 4.10 8.71 7.73
N LEU A 204 3.31 7.82 8.36
CA LEU A 204 2.90 8.01 9.76
C LEU A 204 4.07 7.89 10.73
N ALA A 205 5.02 6.97 10.48
CA ALA A 205 6.21 6.84 11.30
C ALA A 205 7.05 8.12 11.30
N LEU A 206 7.28 8.74 10.14
CA LEU A 206 8.02 10.01 10.01
C LEU A 206 7.35 11.17 10.73
N LEU A 207 6.03 11.26 10.65
CA LEU A 207 5.24 12.25 11.39
C LEU A 207 5.37 12.04 12.89
N LEU A 208 5.29 10.78 13.36
CA LEU A 208 5.45 10.44 14.78
C LEU A 208 6.87 10.70 15.28
N MET A 209 7.90 10.33 14.50
CA MET A 209 9.30 10.66 14.84
C MET A 209 9.48 12.16 15.02
N THR A 210 8.94 12.97 14.10
CA THR A 210 8.99 14.43 14.18
C THR A 210 8.32 14.96 15.44
N ALA A 211 7.13 14.42 15.79
CA ALA A 211 6.41 14.80 17.00
C ALA A 211 7.16 14.38 18.26
N ALA A 212 7.72 13.16 18.32
CA ALA A 212 8.48 12.65 19.46
C ALA A 212 9.76 13.46 19.70
N ILE A 213 10.56 13.71 18.64
CA ILE A 213 11.76 14.55 18.74
C ILE A 213 11.41 15.96 19.22
N SER A 214 10.33 16.54 18.72
CA SER A 214 9.85 17.88 19.16
C SER A 214 9.40 17.88 20.62
N ALA A 215 8.96 16.74 21.15
CA ALA A 215 8.61 16.54 22.56
C ALA A 215 9.83 16.18 23.45
N GLY A 216 11.03 16.07 22.87
CA GLY A 216 12.28 15.81 23.59
C GLY A 216 12.70 14.34 23.70
N TYR A 217 12.07 13.44 22.94
CA TYR A 217 12.47 12.04 22.87
C TYR A 217 13.72 11.87 22.03
N HIS A 218 14.60 10.96 22.44
CA HIS A 218 15.67 10.41 21.64
C HIS A 218 15.19 9.11 20.99
N ILE A 219 15.33 9.02 19.68
CA ILE A 219 14.94 7.85 18.89
C ILE A 219 16.22 7.11 18.48
N PRO A 220 16.39 5.83 18.76
CA PRO A 220 15.39 4.91 19.34
C PRO A 220 15.46 4.77 20.88
N GLU A 221 16.36 5.47 21.58
CA GLU A 221 16.74 5.22 22.98
C GLU A 221 15.56 5.39 23.96
N ASP A 222 14.71 6.42 23.76
CA ASP A 222 13.55 6.68 24.61
C ASP A 222 12.27 6.09 24.03
N LEU A 223 12.20 5.93 22.71
CA LEU A 223 11.04 5.40 21.97
C LEU A 223 11.51 4.85 20.62
N ALA A 224 11.37 3.55 20.40
CA ALA A 224 11.57 2.97 19.08
C ALA A 224 10.32 3.19 18.19
N ILE A 225 10.54 3.52 16.93
CA ILE A 225 9.47 3.73 15.95
C ILE A 225 9.76 2.90 14.71
N THR A 226 8.77 2.15 14.24
CA THR A 226 8.90 1.35 13.02
C THR A 226 7.81 1.71 12.03
N GLY A 227 8.08 1.48 10.74
CA GLY A 227 7.16 1.76 9.64
C GLY A 227 6.96 0.57 8.72
N CYS A 228 6.35 0.86 7.59
CA CYS A 228 6.16 -0.03 6.46
C CYS A 228 6.20 0.80 5.18
N ASP A 229 6.72 0.27 4.11
CA ASP A 229 6.86 0.72 2.72
C ASP A 229 8.32 0.92 2.28
N HIS A 230 9.29 1.00 3.20
CA HIS A 230 10.71 1.19 2.88
C HIS A 230 10.95 2.47 2.05
N SER A 231 10.34 3.57 2.49
CA SER A 231 10.42 4.86 1.79
C SER A 231 11.82 5.44 1.75
N GLU A 232 12.14 6.16 0.67
CA GLU A 232 13.43 6.84 0.52
C GLU A 232 13.65 7.88 1.62
N GLU A 233 12.61 8.59 2.01
CA GLU A 233 12.64 9.57 3.09
C GLU A 233 13.05 8.91 4.42
N GLY A 234 12.47 7.74 4.74
CA GLY A 234 12.81 7.01 5.97
C GLY A 234 14.24 6.50 6.01
N GLN A 235 14.78 6.08 4.85
CA GLN A 235 16.14 5.59 4.73
C GLN A 235 17.21 6.70 4.93
N ASN A 236 16.91 7.92 4.48
CA ASN A 236 17.85 9.06 4.49
C ASN A 236 17.86 9.85 5.81
N LEU A 237 17.07 9.45 6.81
CA LEU A 237 17.09 10.08 8.13
C LEU A 237 18.27 9.64 8.99
N THR A 238 18.49 10.38 10.08
CA THR A 238 19.41 10.03 11.16
C THR A 238 18.70 10.21 12.50
N PRO A 239 18.35 9.10 13.21
CA PRO A 239 18.51 7.70 12.78
C PRO A 239 17.59 7.33 11.60
N SER A 240 18.02 6.36 10.80
CA SER A 240 17.18 5.80 9.73
C SER A 240 15.99 5.04 10.31
N LEU A 241 14.85 5.07 9.59
CA LEU A 241 13.66 4.37 10.01
C LEU A 241 13.80 2.85 9.80
N THR A 242 13.55 2.08 10.86
CA THR A 242 13.33 0.64 10.74
C THR A 242 11.97 0.40 10.12
N THR A 243 11.92 -0.30 8.98
CA THR A 243 10.71 -0.49 8.20
C THR A 243 10.68 -1.86 7.54
N VAL A 244 9.50 -2.34 7.22
CA VAL A 244 9.29 -3.54 6.40
C VAL A 244 8.78 -3.12 5.02
N SER A 245 9.04 -3.95 4.00
CA SER A 245 8.59 -3.68 2.64
C SER A 245 7.85 -4.88 2.06
N PHE A 246 6.98 -4.59 1.11
CA PHE A 246 6.36 -5.59 0.25
C PHE A 246 7.07 -5.61 -1.11
N PRO A 247 7.11 -6.75 -1.82
CA PRO A 247 7.70 -6.85 -3.16
C PRO A 247 6.76 -6.22 -4.21
N VAL A 248 6.51 -4.91 -4.06
CA VAL A 248 5.52 -4.20 -4.90
C VAL A 248 6.01 -3.96 -6.34
N TYR A 249 7.32 -3.87 -6.53
CA TYR A 249 7.91 -3.81 -7.86
C TYR A 249 7.71 -5.14 -8.60
N GLU A 250 8.01 -6.26 -7.93
CA GLU A 250 7.81 -7.62 -8.44
C GLU A 250 6.32 -7.93 -8.69
N LEU A 251 5.42 -7.35 -7.90
CA LEU A 251 3.98 -7.42 -8.15
C LEU A 251 3.61 -6.79 -9.50
N GLY A 252 4.22 -5.65 -9.82
CA GLY A 252 4.08 -5.00 -11.12
C GLY A 252 4.60 -5.88 -12.26
N GLU A 253 5.81 -6.44 -12.12
CA GLU A 253 6.39 -7.36 -13.11
C GLU A 253 5.52 -8.60 -13.33
N ALA A 254 5.12 -9.28 -12.25
CA ALA A 254 4.28 -10.48 -12.30
C ALA A 254 2.93 -10.22 -12.98
N SER A 255 2.38 -9.00 -12.82
CA SER A 255 1.13 -8.59 -13.48
C SER A 255 1.29 -8.54 -15.00
N VAL A 256 2.41 -8.00 -15.49
CA VAL A 256 2.72 -8.00 -16.92
C VAL A 256 2.99 -9.41 -17.43
N GLU A 257 3.78 -10.23 -16.73
CA GLU A 257 4.06 -11.61 -17.13
C GLU A 257 2.78 -12.43 -17.28
N LYS A 258 1.86 -12.26 -16.32
CA LYS A 258 0.57 -12.93 -16.37
C LYS A 258 -0.28 -12.43 -17.54
N LEU A 259 -0.28 -11.09 -17.77
CA LEU A 259 -0.99 -10.49 -18.90
C LEU A 259 -0.44 -11.01 -20.25
N MET A 260 0.89 -11.12 -20.40
CA MET A 260 1.50 -11.65 -21.60
C MET A 260 1.07 -13.08 -21.88
N LYS A 261 1.00 -13.94 -20.86
CA LYS A 261 0.48 -15.30 -21.00
C LYS A 261 -0.96 -15.30 -21.54
N LEU A 262 -1.84 -14.43 -21.02
CA LEU A 262 -3.20 -14.31 -21.53
C LEU A 262 -3.26 -13.79 -22.97
N ILE A 263 -2.42 -12.82 -23.33
CA ILE A 263 -2.33 -12.31 -24.71
C ILE A 263 -1.91 -13.44 -25.69
N HIS A 264 -1.07 -14.38 -25.24
CA HIS A 264 -0.66 -15.53 -26.01
C HIS A 264 -1.60 -16.75 -25.88
N GLU A 265 -2.80 -16.54 -25.35
CA GLU A 265 -3.83 -17.56 -25.13
C GLU A 265 -3.37 -18.74 -24.25
N GLU A 266 -2.42 -18.49 -23.35
CA GLU A 266 -1.98 -19.48 -22.36
C GLU A 266 -2.96 -19.55 -21.18
N ASN A 267 -3.10 -20.75 -20.61
CA ASN A 267 -3.85 -20.93 -19.36
C ASN A 267 -3.09 -20.32 -18.19
N VAL A 268 -3.77 -19.47 -17.42
CA VAL A 268 -3.23 -18.87 -16.20
C VAL A 268 -4.11 -19.23 -15.00
N PRO A 269 -3.56 -19.37 -13.79
CA PRO A 269 -4.36 -19.54 -12.59
C PRO A 269 -5.22 -18.29 -12.36
N ALA A 270 -6.37 -18.45 -11.71
CA ALA A 270 -7.22 -17.31 -11.38
C ALA A 270 -6.47 -16.28 -10.53
N ILE A 271 -5.71 -16.75 -9.53
CA ILE A 271 -4.88 -15.90 -8.65
C ILE A 271 -3.41 -16.34 -8.81
N THR A 272 -2.51 -15.39 -8.94
CA THR A 272 -1.06 -15.56 -8.78
C THR A 272 -0.63 -14.77 -7.54
N VAL A 273 0.19 -15.38 -6.70
CA VAL A 273 0.71 -14.75 -5.46
C VAL A 273 2.20 -14.48 -5.65
N VAL A 274 2.64 -13.30 -5.27
CA VAL A 274 4.04 -12.81 -5.31
C VAL A 274 4.59 -12.69 -3.90
#